data_c49bcc9d441604d14b6841bc417d639d
#
_entry.id   c49bcc9d441604d14b6841bc417d639d
#
_cell.length_a   1.000
_cell.length_b   1.000
_cell.length_c   1.000
_cell.angle_alpha   90.00
_cell.angle_beta   90.00
_cell.angle_gamma   90.00
#
_symmetry.space_group_name_H-M   'P 1'
#
loop_
_entity.id
_entity.type
_entity.pdbx_description
1 polymer ?
#
loop_
_entity_poly.entity_id
_entity_poly.type
_entity_poly.pdbx_seq_one_letter_code
_entity_poly.pdbx_strand_id
1 'polypeptide(L)'
;MISPGDRSDLTALSDEQLVRLAGKGTEEVFGLLVSRCAPMIQQQALRLRRVSMDAEDLAQEGFVGLLSAVRTYREEGGASFRTYAAVCIRNRMLSAIRQAGSDEAA
;
A
#
# COMPACT_ATOMS: atom_id res chain seq x y z
N MET A 1 4.66 -26.97 -15.64
CA MET A 1 3.44 -26.45 -15.05
C MET A 1 3.68 -25.99 -13.63
N ILE A 2 3.24 -24.80 -13.33
CA ILE A 2 3.53 -24.13 -12.08
C ILE A 2 2.53 -24.58 -11.01
N SER A 3 3.03 -25.00 -9.84
CA SER A 3 2.18 -25.40 -8.73
C SER A 3 1.53 -24.15 -8.10
N PRO A 4 0.22 -24.19 -7.77
CA PRO A 4 -0.44 -23.05 -7.16
C PRO A 4 0.16 -22.60 -5.83
N GLY A 5 0.93 -23.45 -5.17
CA GLY A 5 1.58 -23.11 -3.91
C GLY A 5 3.03 -22.68 -4.05
N ASP A 6 3.54 -22.60 -5.28
CA ASP A 6 4.95 -22.26 -5.50
C ASP A 6 5.15 -20.74 -5.45
N ARG A 7 5.85 -20.29 -4.41
CA ARG A 7 6.11 -18.86 -4.18
C ARG A 7 7.00 -18.25 -5.26
N SER A 8 7.91 -19.03 -5.86
CA SER A 8 8.80 -18.49 -6.89
C SER A 8 8.02 -18.02 -8.10
N ASP A 9 6.89 -18.63 -8.39
CA ASP A 9 6.03 -18.24 -9.50
C ASP A 9 5.37 -16.90 -9.25
N LEU A 10 4.89 -16.66 -8.02
CA LEU A 10 4.26 -15.40 -7.64
C LEU A 10 5.28 -14.26 -7.65
N THR A 11 6.52 -14.53 -7.20
CA THR A 11 7.54 -13.49 -7.18
C THR A 11 7.99 -13.06 -8.56
N ALA A 12 7.72 -13.86 -9.59
CA ALA A 12 8.02 -13.51 -10.97
C ALA A 12 6.98 -12.60 -11.61
N LEU A 13 5.82 -12.44 -10.96
CA LEU A 13 4.72 -11.63 -11.51
C LEU A 13 4.97 -10.14 -11.28
N SER A 14 4.45 -9.32 -12.19
CA SER A 14 4.46 -7.87 -12.02
C SER A 14 3.49 -7.45 -10.91
N ASP A 15 3.64 -6.23 -10.43
CA ASP A 15 2.70 -5.67 -9.46
C ASP A 15 1.27 -5.71 -9.99
N GLU A 16 1.07 -5.35 -11.26
CA GLU A 16 -0.25 -5.34 -11.88
C GLU A 16 -0.88 -6.73 -11.94
N GLN A 17 -0.05 -7.74 -12.25
CA GLN A 17 -0.52 -9.12 -12.25
C GLN A 17 -0.93 -9.57 -10.86
N LEU A 18 -0.15 -9.19 -9.84
CA LEU A 18 -0.48 -9.51 -8.46
C LEU A 18 -1.77 -8.83 -8.01
N VAL A 19 -1.97 -7.58 -8.40
CA VAL A 19 -3.21 -6.86 -8.05
C VAL A 19 -4.44 -7.56 -8.62
N ARG A 20 -4.35 -8.02 -9.86
CA ARG A 20 -5.46 -8.78 -10.47
C ARG A 20 -5.78 -10.06 -9.71
N LEU A 21 -4.73 -10.77 -9.27
CA LEU A 21 -4.92 -11.99 -8.48
C LEU A 21 -5.43 -11.71 -7.07
N ALA A 22 -5.00 -10.60 -6.47
CA ALA A 22 -5.44 -10.21 -5.12
C ALA A 22 -6.96 -10.01 -5.07
N GLY A 23 -7.57 -9.53 -6.16
CA GLY A 23 -9.01 -9.39 -6.27
C GLY A 23 -9.77 -10.70 -6.16
N LYS A 24 -9.08 -11.84 -6.27
CA LYS A 24 -9.67 -13.18 -6.15
C LYS A 24 -9.50 -13.78 -4.76
N GLY A 25 -9.07 -13.00 -3.78
CA GLY A 25 -9.06 -13.39 -2.37
C GLY A 25 -7.88 -14.22 -1.92
N THR A 26 -6.72 -14.14 -2.58
CA THR A 26 -5.53 -14.91 -2.21
C THR A 26 -4.66 -14.12 -1.24
N GLU A 27 -4.58 -14.55 0.02
CA GLU A 27 -3.80 -13.88 1.05
C GLU A 27 -2.30 -13.81 0.71
N GLU A 28 -1.75 -14.86 0.12
CA GLU A 28 -0.34 -14.89 -0.25
C GLU A 28 0.02 -13.80 -1.24
N VAL A 29 -0.86 -13.55 -2.20
CA VAL A 29 -0.66 -12.50 -3.20
C VAL A 29 -0.66 -11.13 -2.54
N PHE A 30 -1.61 -10.88 -1.64
CA PHE A 30 -1.66 -9.62 -0.90
C PHE A 30 -0.42 -9.44 -0.03
N GLY A 31 0.01 -10.51 0.66
CA GLY A 31 1.24 -10.49 1.46
C GLY A 31 2.47 -10.12 0.66
N LEU A 32 2.55 -10.61 -0.59
CA LEU A 32 3.66 -10.29 -1.47
C LEU A 32 3.63 -8.80 -1.89
N LEU A 33 2.45 -8.27 -2.20
CA LEU A 33 2.29 -6.84 -2.50
C LEU A 33 2.69 -5.98 -1.30
N VAL A 34 2.30 -6.38 -0.09
CA VAL A 34 2.68 -5.70 1.14
C VAL A 34 4.22 -5.68 1.26
N SER A 35 4.87 -6.82 1.06
CA SER A 35 6.32 -6.92 1.12
C SER A 35 7.00 -5.98 0.13
N ARG A 36 6.49 -5.93 -1.10
CA ARG A 36 7.06 -5.07 -2.15
C ARG A 36 6.89 -3.60 -1.86
N CYS A 37 5.78 -3.22 -1.22
CA CYS A 37 5.46 -1.81 -0.95
C CYS A 37 5.95 -1.34 0.42
N ALA A 38 6.31 -2.26 1.32
CA ALA A 38 6.70 -1.91 2.69
C ALA A 38 7.85 -0.89 2.74
N PRO A 39 8.93 -1.01 1.96
CA PRO A 39 10.00 0.00 2.00
C PRO A 39 9.50 1.39 1.62
N MET A 40 8.63 1.50 0.63
CA MET A 40 8.05 2.77 0.21
C MET A 40 7.16 3.35 1.32
N ILE A 41 6.37 2.51 1.96
CA ILE A 41 5.50 2.94 3.07
C ILE A 41 6.34 3.46 4.23
N GLN A 42 7.39 2.73 4.61
CA GLN A 42 8.28 3.13 5.69
C GLN A 42 8.97 4.45 5.38
N GLN A 43 9.45 4.62 4.15
CA GLN A 43 10.11 5.84 3.73
C GLN A 43 9.17 7.04 3.76
N GLN A 44 7.95 6.88 3.28
CA GLN A 44 6.93 7.94 3.32
C GLN A 44 6.59 8.30 4.76
N ALA A 45 6.44 7.30 5.62
CA ALA A 45 6.12 7.52 7.04
C ALA A 45 7.21 8.33 7.73
N LEU A 46 8.47 8.01 7.46
CA LEU A 46 9.61 8.74 8.03
C LEU A 46 9.63 10.21 7.57
N ARG A 47 9.30 10.46 6.31
CA ARG A 47 9.28 11.82 5.77
C ARG A 47 8.15 12.65 6.34
N LEU A 48 7.01 12.03 6.61
CA LEU A 48 5.81 12.75 7.01
C LEU A 48 5.58 12.81 8.53
N ARG A 49 6.41 12.12 9.31
CA ARG A 49 6.22 12.05 10.77
C ARG A 49 6.09 13.43 11.41
N ARG A 50 5.23 13.51 12.43
CA ARG A 50 4.94 14.71 13.18
C ARG A 50 4.95 14.39 14.68
N VAL A 51 4.93 15.43 15.51
CA VAL A 51 4.79 15.25 16.95
C VAL A 51 3.49 14.49 17.26
N SER A 52 2.43 14.78 16.51
CA SER A 52 1.11 14.17 16.70
C SER A 52 1.01 12.74 16.13
N MET A 53 1.88 12.39 15.19
CA MET A 53 1.87 11.05 14.57
C MET A 53 3.29 10.63 14.22
N ASP A 54 3.77 9.59 14.90
CA ASP A 54 5.11 9.08 14.63
C ASP A 54 5.11 8.21 13.35
N ALA A 55 6.30 7.75 12.97
CA ALA A 55 6.47 6.96 11.74
C ALA A 55 5.70 5.63 11.82
N GLU A 56 5.63 5.01 12.99
CA GLU A 56 4.91 3.75 13.15
C GLU A 56 3.41 3.92 12.91
N ASP A 57 2.82 4.97 13.49
CA ASP A 57 1.41 5.28 13.27
C ASP A 57 1.11 5.56 11.80
N LEU A 58 1.99 6.32 11.17
CA LEU A 58 1.83 6.66 9.76
C LEU A 58 2.00 5.43 8.86
N ALA A 59 2.92 4.53 9.20
CA ALA A 59 3.09 3.31 8.43
C ALA A 59 1.82 2.46 8.46
N GLN A 60 1.15 2.36 9.61
CA GLN A 60 -0.12 1.64 9.71
C GLN A 60 -1.18 2.24 8.79
N GLU A 61 -1.27 3.58 8.76
CA GLU A 61 -2.18 4.26 7.85
C GLU A 61 -1.79 3.99 6.39
N GLY A 62 -0.49 3.94 6.11
CA GLY A 62 0.00 3.63 4.78
C GLY A 62 -0.42 2.25 4.29
N PHE A 63 -0.39 1.25 5.16
CA PHE A 63 -0.85 -0.09 4.79
C PHE A 63 -2.34 -0.12 4.48
N VAL A 64 -3.15 0.68 5.19
CA VAL A 64 -4.57 0.85 4.86
C VAL A 64 -4.72 1.50 3.48
N GLY A 65 -3.88 2.48 3.19
CA GLY A 65 -3.85 3.11 1.86
C GLY A 65 -3.49 2.12 0.75
N LEU A 66 -2.55 1.21 1.02
CA LEU A 66 -2.19 0.16 0.08
C LEU A 66 -3.39 -0.76 -0.19
N LEU A 67 -4.11 -1.16 0.85
CA LEU A 67 -5.29 -2.00 0.68
C LEU A 67 -6.33 -1.31 -0.20
N SER A 68 -6.55 -0.03 0.02
CA SER A 68 -7.44 0.76 -0.81
C SER A 68 -6.96 0.79 -2.27
N ALA A 69 -5.66 0.96 -2.48
CA ALA A 69 -5.07 1.00 -3.82
C ALA A 69 -5.30 -0.32 -4.56
N VAL A 70 -5.13 -1.45 -3.88
CA VAL A 70 -5.37 -2.77 -4.49
C VAL A 70 -6.81 -2.91 -4.96
N ARG A 71 -7.75 -2.37 -4.19
CA ARG A 71 -9.18 -2.47 -4.50
C ARG A 71 -9.64 -1.55 -5.62
N THR A 72 -8.96 -0.42 -5.79
CA THR A 72 -9.43 0.63 -6.69
C THR A 72 -8.58 0.84 -7.93
N TYR A 73 -7.43 0.17 -8.01
CA TYR A 73 -6.53 0.34 -9.14
C TYR A 73 -7.17 -0.11 -10.45
N ARG A 74 -6.97 0.68 -11.49
CA ARG A 74 -7.39 0.36 -12.86
C ARG A 74 -6.22 0.56 -13.81
N GLU A 75 -5.85 -0.50 -14.53
CA GLU A 75 -4.76 -0.44 -15.50
C GLU A 75 -5.06 0.55 -16.63
N GLU A 76 -6.33 0.69 -16.99
CA GLU A 76 -6.77 1.61 -18.04
C GLU A 76 -6.43 3.06 -17.74
N GLY A 77 -6.18 3.40 -16.47
CA GLY A 77 -5.81 4.75 -16.07
C GLY A 77 -4.42 5.18 -16.51
N GLY A 78 -3.60 4.25 -17.02
CA GLY A 78 -2.28 4.57 -17.57
C GLY A 78 -1.13 4.60 -16.57
N ALA A 79 -1.39 4.74 -15.27
CA ALA A 79 -0.34 4.72 -14.25
C ALA A 79 0.01 3.28 -13.89
N SER A 80 1.27 3.04 -13.51
CA SER A 80 1.65 1.76 -12.93
C SER A 80 0.98 1.62 -11.57
N PHE A 81 0.82 0.38 -11.11
CA PHE A 81 0.29 0.13 -9.77
C PHE A 81 1.14 0.82 -8.71
N ARG A 82 2.47 0.73 -8.82
CA ARG A 82 3.37 1.34 -7.85
C ARG A 82 3.15 2.85 -7.73
N THR A 83 3.01 3.54 -8.85
CA THR A 83 2.75 4.97 -8.86
C THR A 83 1.40 5.29 -8.23
N TYR A 84 0.38 4.54 -8.61
CA TYR A 84 -0.95 4.71 -8.06
C TYR A 84 -0.99 4.46 -6.55
N ALA A 85 -0.35 3.37 -6.12
CA ALA A 85 -0.29 3.02 -4.70
C ALA A 85 0.44 4.09 -3.89
N ALA A 86 1.54 4.65 -4.43
CA ALA A 86 2.28 5.70 -3.75
C ALA A 86 1.39 6.90 -3.44
N VAL A 87 0.53 7.29 -4.38
CA VAL A 87 -0.43 8.40 -4.18
C VAL A 87 -1.47 8.04 -3.11
N CYS A 88 -2.04 6.85 -3.19
CA CYS A 88 -3.04 6.40 -2.21
C CYS A 88 -2.47 6.35 -0.79
N ILE A 89 -1.26 5.82 -0.67
CA ILE A 89 -0.55 5.70 0.61
C ILE A 89 -0.29 7.09 1.18
N ARG A 90 0.27 7.98 0.37
CA ARG A 90 0.58 9.34 0.80
C ARG A 90 -0.69 10.09 1.22
N ASN A 91 -1.73 10.02 0.41
CA ASN A 91 -2.99 10.70 0.71
C ASN A 91 -3.61 10.20 2.01
N ARG A 92 -3.52 8.89 2.27
CA ARG A 92 -4.01 8.32 3.52
C ARG A 92 -3.24 8.86 4.72
N MET A 93 -1.91 8.93 4.62
CA MET A 93 -1.07 9.47 5.69
C MET A 93 -1.37 10.95 5.93
N LEU A 94 -1.50 11.75 4.88
CA LEU A 94 -1.80 13.18 5.01
C LEU A 94 -3.17 13.41 5.65
N SER A 95 -4.16 12.59 5.29
CA SER A 95 -5.49 12.67 5.90
C SER A 95 -5.42 12.36 7.40
N ALA A 96 -4.64 11.35 7.78
CA ALA A 96 -4.46 10.99 9.18
C ALA A 96 -3.79 12.12 9.97
N ILE A 97 -2.79 12.77 9.38
CA ILE A 97 -2.11 13.90 10.00
C ILE A 97 -3.08 15.05 10.23
N ARG A 98 -3.90 15.38 9.23
CA ARG A 98 -4.90 16.46 9.36
C ARG A 98 -5.91 16.14 10.47
N GLN A 99 -6.35 14.89 10.52
CA GLN A 99 -7.31 14.45 11.54
C GLN A 99 -6.70 14.56 12.96
N ALA A 100 -5.45 14.10 13.12
CA ALA A 100 -4.76 14.19 14.40
C ALA A 100 -4.56 15.64 14.84
N GLY A 101 -4.20 16.52 13.91
CA GLY A 101 -4.05 17.96 14.18
C GLY A 101 -5.36 18.61 14.59
N SER A 102 -6.47 18.23 13.93
CA SER A 102 -7.78 18.74 14.30
C SER A 102 -8.19 18.29 15.70
N ASP A 103 -7.91 17.05 16.06
CA ASP A 103 -8.21 16.50 17.37
C ASP A 103 -7.41 17.22 18.46
N GLU A 104 -6.15 17.54 18.17
CA GLU A 104 -5.28 18.27 19.10
C GLU A 104 -5.73 19.73 19.28
N ALA A 105 -6.25 20.32 18.23
CA ALA A 105 -6.70 21.72 18.27
C ALA A 105 -8.03 21.90 19.01
N ALA A 106 -8.74 20.82 19.18
CA ALA A 106 -10.03 20.86 19.91
C ALA A 106 -9.83 21.03 21.46
#